data_8be3dea91cfc3550fab86559747a0172
#
_entry.id   8be3dea91cfc3550fab86559747a0172
#
_cell.length_a   1.000
_cell.length_b   1.000
_cell.length_c   1.000
_cell.angle_alpha   90.00
_cell.angle_beta   90.00
_cell.angle_gamma   90.00
#
_symmetry.space_group_name_H-M   'P 1'
#
loop_
_entity.id
_entity.type
_entity.pdbx_description
1 polymer ?
#
loop_
_entity_poly.entity_id
_entity_poly.type
_entity_poly.pdbx_seq_one_letter_code
_entity_poly.pdbx_strand_id
1 'polypeptide(L)'
;MPGKYVRIETTELKQFVERLRSAGKGKEFEKELVVFMDALAVEFLSYVQDSIIKAGSVDTRLLLNSFQRGGNGNVFTISAGGLEIEVGSNVEYASYVNDGHWLNSKGVNTRWVPGYWDGQRFVYQPGSKTGMLLKQKWIEGSHYFDDAIRLMERMAPEFMERKMQQWLEQYFSDFI
;
A
#
# COMPACT_ATOMS: atom_id res chain seq x y z
N MET A 1 -12.16 -9.00 -6.23
CA MET A 1 -11.12 -9.24 -5.20
C MET A 1 -10.91 -7.95 -4.42
N PRO A 2 -10.62 -7.99 -3.12
CA PRO A 2 -10.35 -6.78 -2.36
C PRO A 2 -9.05 -6.12 -2.82
N GLY A 3 -8.93 -4.81 -2.59
CA GLY A 3 -7.69 -4.07 -2.81
C GLY A 3 -6.51 -4.59 -1.98
N LYS A 4 -5.34 -3.97 -2.12
CA LYS A 4 -4.16 -4.30 -1.33
C LYS A 4 -3.99 -3.31 -0.17
N TYR A 5 -3.85 -3.83 1.03
CA TYR A 5 -3.54 -3.05 2.23
C TYR A 5 -2.62 -3.84 3.15
N VAL A 6 -1.87 -3.14 3.98
CA VAL A 6 -1.05 -3.71 5.04
C VAL A 6 -1.54 -3.17 6.39
N ARG A 7 -1.53 -4.03 7.39
CA ARG A 7 -1.78 -3.69 8.79
C ARG A 7 -0.51 -3.90 9.57
N ILE A 8 -0.05 -2.87 10.24
CA ILE A 8 1.14 -2.90 11.08
C ILE A 8 0.68 -2.91 12.53
N GLU A 9 1.01 -3.96 13.25
CA GLU A 9 0.76 -4.13 14.69
C GLU A 9 2.06 -4.44 15.42
N THR A 10 2.24 -3.84 16.58
CA THR A 10 3.45 -4.02 17.39
C THR A 10 3.07 -4.44 18.81
N THR A 11 3.12 -5.74 19.09
CA THR A 11 2.75 -6.29 20.40
C THR A 11 3.68 -5.82 21.51
N GLU A 12 4.99 -5.76 21.25
CA GLU A 12 5.99 -5.25 22.18
C GLU A 12 5.72 -3.78 22.53
N LEU A 13 5.35 -2.99 21.53
CA LEU A 13 5.02 -1.57 21.72
C LEU A 13 3.76 -1.40 22.57
N LYS A 14 2.75 -2.26 22.40
CA LYS A 14 1.55 -2.27 23.27
C LYS A 14 1.93 -2.47 24.73
N GLN A 15 2.77 -3.45 25.03
CA GLN A 15 3.24 -3.72 26.39
C GLN A 15 4.06 -2.56 26.97
N PHE A 16 4.88 -1.90 26.17
CA PHE A 16 5.66 -0.74 26.58
C PHE A 16 4.75 0.44 26.91
N VAL A 17 3.75 0.74 26.07
CA VAL A 17 2.74 1.79 26.33
C VAL A 17 2.00 1.56 27.65
N GLU A 18 1.62 0.32 27.97
CA GLU A 18 0.97 -0.01 29.23
C GLU A 18 1.87 0.31 30.46
N ARG A 19 3.16 0.03 30.36
CA ARG A 19 4.13 0.39 31.41
C ARG A 19 4.26 1.90 31.55
N LEU A 20 4.30 2.64 30.45
CA LEU A 20 4.35 4.11 30.46
C LEU A 20 3.07 4.75 31.02
N ARG A 21 1.90 4.18 30.72
CA ARG A 21 0.62 4.60 31.31
C ARG A 21 0.67 4.48 32.82
N SER A 22 1.18 3.38 33.34
CA SER A 22 1.36 3.15 34.77
C SER A 22 2.32 4.15 35.41
N ALA A 23 3.31 4.63 34.65
CA ALA A 23 4.27 5.66 35.09
C ALA A 23 3.76 7.10 34.92
N GLY A 24 2.52 7.32 34.43
CA GLY A 24 1.94 8.65 34.22
C GLY A 24 2.37 9.38 32.95
N LYS A 25 3.21 8.79 32.11
CA LYS A 25 3.74 9.35 30.85
C LYS A 25 3.07 8.81 29.59
N GLY A 26 2.16 7.86 29.71
CA GLY A 26 1.59 7.12 28.59
C GLY A 26 0.86 7.99 27.56
N LYS A 27 0.12 9.03 27.99
CA LYS A 27 -0.63 9.91 27.08
C LYS A 27 0.27 10.76 26.20
N GLU A 28 1.40 11.21 26.71
CA GLU A 28 2.37 11.99 25.95
C GLU A 28 3.04 11.12 24.91
N PHE A 29 3.47 9.94 25.31
CA PHE A 29 4.05 8.96 24.39
C PHE A 29 3.07 8.52 23.30
N GLU A 30 1.80 8.29 23.60
CA GLU A 30 0.77 7.94 22.60
C GLU A 30 0.63 9.01 21.52
N LYS A 31 0.70 10.30 21.88
CA LYS A 31 0.64 11.38 20.89
C LYS A 31 1.84 11.35 19.95
N GLU A 32 3.03 11.17 20.47
CA GLU A 32 4.25 11.06 19.69
C GLU A 32 4.21 9.81 18.77
N LEU A 33 3.67 8.71 19.31
CA LEU A 33 3.51 7.49 18.55
C LEU A 33 2.54 7.65 17.37
N VAL A 34 1.40 8.34 17.56
CA VAL A 34 0.45 8.64 16.48
C VAL A 34 1.16 9.45 15.37
N VAL A 35 1.90 10.48 15.73
CA VAL A 35 2.65 11.30 14.76
C VAL A 35 3.69 10.46 14.01
N PHE A 36 4.41 9.61 14.73
CA PHE A 36 5.40 8.71 14.14
C PHE A 36 4.77 7.70 13.17
N MET A 37 3.68 7.04 13.59
CA MET A 37 3.00 6.05 12.76
C MET A 37 2.35 6.70 11.53
N ASP A 38 1.84 7.92 11.66
CA ASP A 38 1.34 8.70 10.52
C ASP A 38 2.44 8.96 9.48
N ALA A 39 3.61 9.40 9.93
CA ALA A 39 4.76 9.64 9.06
C ALA A 39 5.24 8.34 8.40
N LEU A 40 5.31 7.24 9.14
CA LEU A 40 5.70 5.93 8.62
C LEU A 40 4.73 5.43 7.53
N ALA A 41 3.44 5.66 7.73
CA ALA A 41 2.42 5.27 6.74
C ALA A 41 2.50 6.11 5.46
N VAL A 42 2.72 7.40 5.58
CA VAL A 42 2.91 8.29 4.42
C VAL A 42 4.16 7.88 3.63
N GLU A 43 5.25 7.54 4.32
CA GLU A 43 6.47 7.04 3.69
C GLU A 43 6.23 5.71 2.97
N PHE A 44 5.49 4.78 3.59
CA PHE A 44 5.09 3.53 2.94
C PHE A 44 4.29 3.78 1.66
N LEU A 45 3.30 4.67 1.69
CA LEU A 45 2.53 5.02 0.50
C LEU A 45 3.42 5.59 -0.61
N SER A 46 4.43 6.41 -0.25
CA SER A 46 5.41 6.92 -1.21
C SER A 46 6.21 5.80 -1.87
N TYR A 47 6.69 4.83 -1.10
CA TYR A 47 7.40 3.66 -1.65
C TYR A 47 6.53 2.83 -2.59
N VAL A 48 5.25 2.65 -2.26
CA VAL A 48 4.30 1.96 -3.14
C VAL A 48 4.15 2.72 -4.46
N GLN A 49 3.97 4.04 -4.41
CA GLN A 49 3.85 4.88 -5.60
C GLN A 49 5.10 4.81 -6.48
N ASP A 50 6.29 4.91 -5.88
CA ASP A 50 7.56 4.80 -6.58
C ASP A 50 7.73 3.43 -7.25
N SER A 51 7.32 2.36 -6.57
CA SER A 51 7.34 1.00 -7.12
C SER A 51 6.38 0.83 -8.30
N ILE A 52 5.17 1.41 -8.25
CA ILE A 52 4.21 1.43 -9.36
C ILE A 52 4.80 2.17 -10.57
N ILE A 53 5.41 3.32 -10.34
CA ILE A 53 6.04 4.12 -11.41
C ILE A 53 7.20 3.36 -12.03
N LYS A 54 8.09 2.80 -11.21
CA LYS A 54 9.25 2.02 -11.65
C LYS A 54 8.86 0.78 -12.45
N ALA A 55 7.77 0.11 -12.06
CA ALA A 55 7.23 -1.04 -12.79
C ALA A 55 6.52 -0.66 -14.10
N GLY A 56 6.33 0.63 -14.40
CA GLY A 56 5.59 1.09 -15.57
C GLY A 56 4.09 0.75 -15.52
N SER A 57 3.55 0.46 -14.34
CA SER A 57 2.16 0.02 -14.13
C SER A 57 1.17 1.19 -14.02
N VAL A 58 1.48 2.31 -14.68
CA VAL A 58 0.64 3.52 -14.68
C VAL A 58 -0.16 3.60 -15.97
N ASP A 59 -1.48 3.37 -15.88
CA ASP A 59 -2.42 3.59 -16.99
C ASP A 59 -3.27 4.85 -16.72
N THR A 60 -4.38 4.72 -16.01
CA THR A 60 -5.31 5.84 -15.73
C THR A 60 -4.90 6.70 -14.51
N ARG A 61 -3.80 6.38 -13.86
CA ARG A 61 -3.34 6.93 -12.57
C ARG A 61 -4.27 6.65 -11.39
N LEU A 62 -5.39 5.95 -11.57
CA LEU A 62 -6.30 5.63 -10.47
C LEU A 62 -5.58 4.81 -9.38
N LEU A 63 -4.84 3.76 -9.78
CA LEU A 63 -4.06 2.95 -8.85
C LEU A 63 -3.00 3.79 -8.12
N LEU A 64 -2.25 4.61 -8.86
CA LEU A 64 -1.23 5.49 -8.28
C LEU A 64 -1.82 6.45 -7.25
N ASN A 65 -2.94 7.11 -7.63
CA ASN A 65 -3.60 8.10 -6.77
C ASN A 65 -4.28 7.44 -5.55
N SER A 66 -4.67 6.17 -5.63
CA SER A 66 -5.24 5.45 -4.49
C SER A 66 -4.23 5.16 -3.38
N PHE A 67 -2.94 5.27 -3.67
CA PHE A 67 -1.86 5.24 -2.68
C PHE A 67 -1.40 6.64 -2.24
N GLN A 68 -2.13 7.68 -2.59
CA GLN A 68 -1.95 9.01 -2.02
C GLN A 68 -2.91 9.17 -0.84
N ARG A 69 -2.43 9.71 0.28
CA ARG A 69 -3.26 9.97 1.46
C ARG A 69 -4.48 10.82 1.08
N GLY A 70 -5.68 10.32 1.37
CA GLY A 70 -6.94 10.96 1.00
C GLY A 70 -7.32 10.87 -0.48
N GLY A 71 -6.56 10.13 -1.28
CA GLY A 71 -6.89 9.84 -2.68
C GLY A 71 -8.10 8.92 -2.82
N ASN A 72 -8.69 8.90 -4.01
CA ASN A 72 -9.82 8.02 -4.29
C ASN A 72 -9.39 6.54 -4.19
N GLY A 73 -10.09 5.78 -3.36
CA GLY A 73 -9.77 4.38 -3.06
C GLY A 73 -8.63 4.19 -2.05
N ASN A 74 -8.12 5.27 -1.43
CA ASN A 74 -7.11 5.16 -0.37
C ASN A 74 -7.70 4.55 0.91
N VAL A 75 -6.95 3.65 1.53
CA VAL A 75 -7.17 3.17 2.89
C VAL A 75 -6.11 3.77 3.77
N PHE A 76 -6.50 4.53 4.78
CA PHE A 76 -5.58 5.13 5.74
C PHE A 76 -6.29 5.29 7.09
N THR A 77 -6.01 4.41 8.01
CA THR A 77 -6.63 4.38 9.34
C THR A 77 -5.56 4.19 10.41
N ILE A 78 -5.58 5.04 11.43
CA ILE A 78 -4.74 4.91 12.61
C ILE A 78 -5.66 4.65 13.80
N SER A 79 -5.41 3.58 14.56
CA SER A 79 -6.15 3.28 15.78
C SER A 79 -5.86 4.30 16.89
N ALA A 80 -6.74 4.36 17.88
CA ALA A 80 -6.52 5.15 19.09
C ALA A 80 -5.17 4.80 19.74
N GLY A 81 -4.36 5.82 20.01
CA GLY A 81 -3.02 5.65 20.59
C GLY A 81 -1.92 5.27 19.59
N GLY A 82 -2.19 5.20 18.28
CA GLY A 82 -1.17 4.96 17.25
C GLY A 82 -0.54 3.56 17.26
N LEU A 83 -1.20 2.59 17.91
CA LEU A 83 -0.66 1.23 18.06
C LEU A 83 -0.94 0.30 16.89
N GLU A 84 -1.81 0.73 15.99
CA GLU A 84 -2.18 0.00 14.79
C GLU A 84 -2.43 0.99 13.67
N ILE A 85 -1.91 0.69 12.51
CA ILE A 85 -2.18 1.44 11.29
C ILE A 85 -2.55 0.47 10.17
N GLU A 86 -3.58 0.86 9.41
CA GLU A 86 -4.00 0.15 8.20
C GLU A 86 -3.88 1.12 7.03
N VAL A 87 -3.08 0.76 6.04
CA VAL A 87 -2.76 1.62 4.90
C VAL A 87 -2.70 0.83 3.60
N GLY A 88 -3.27 1.40 2.53
CA GLY A 88 -3.30 0.73 1.23
C GLY A 88 -4.33 1.31 0.26
N SER A 89 -4.90 0.43 -0.56
CA SER A 89 -5.84 0.77 -1.62
C SER A 89 -7.02 -0.21 -1.68
N ASN A 90 -8.24 0.33 -1.90
CA ASN A 90 -9.46 -0.41 -2.19
C ASN A 90 -9.74 -0.54 -3.70
N VAL A 91 -8.82 -0.16 -4.56
CA VAL A 91 -8.97 -0.31 -6.02
C VAL A 91 -9.02 -1.80 -6.37
N GLU A 92 -10.12 -2.24 -6.98
CA GLU A 92 -10.40 -3.67 -7.24
C GLU A 92 -9.31 -4.39 -8.03
N TYR A 93 -8.69 -3.73 -8.99
CA TYR A 93 -7.65 -4.33 -9.81
C TYR A 93 -6.23 -4.22 -9.20
N ALA A 94 -6.08 -3.62 -8.03
CA ALA A 94 -4.77 -3.46 -7.37
C ALA A 94 -4.05 -4.81 -7.18
N SER A 95 -4.78 -5.85 -6.75
CA SER A 95 -4.24 -7.20 -6.62
C SER A 95 -3.83 -7.82 -7.95
N TYR A 96 -4.60 -7.60 -9.01
CA TYR A 96 -4.25 -8.11 -10.35
C TYR A 96 -2.95 -7.52 -10.90
N VAL A 97 -2.73 -6.22 -10.64
CA VAL A 97 -1.48 -5.55 -11.04
C VAL A 97 -0.31 -6.04 -10.19
N ASN A 98 -0.51 -6.26 -8.90
CA ASN A 98 0.54 -6.74 -8.01
C ASN A 98 0.89 -8.21 -8.28
N ASP A 99 -0.12 -9.08 -8.24
CA ASP A 99 0.06 -10.54 -8.18
C ASP A 99 0.08 -11.20 -9.58
N GLY A 100 -0.35 -10.45 -10.59
CA GLY A 100 -0.61 -10.99 -11.92
C GLY A 100 -2.00 -11.61 -12.04
N HIS A 101 -2.39 -11.91 -13.27
CA HIS A 101 -3.71 -12.46 -13.55
C HIS A 101 -3.80 -13.14 -14.92
N TRP A 102 -4.79 -13.97 -15.07
CA TRP A 102 -5.16 -14.51 -16.39
C TRP A 102 -5.93 -13.47 -17.20
N LEU A 103 -5.55 -13.30 -18.47
CA LEU A 103 -6.15 -12.33 -19.39
C LEU A 103 -7.66 -12.55 -19.60
N ASN A 104 -8.09 -13.80 -19.64
CA ASN A 104 -9.48 -14.18 -19.77
C ASN A 104 -9.98 -14.86 -18.48
N SER A 105 -11.28 -14.90 -18.28
CA SER A 105 -11.88 -15.60 -17.14
C SER A 105 -11.50 -17.09 -17.12
N LYS A 106 -11.54 -17.69 -15.94
CA LYS A 106 -11.21 -19.11 -15.75
C LYS A 106 -12.04 -20.00 -16.71
N GLY A 107 -11.35 -20.87 -17.43
CA GLY A 107 -11.97 -21.79 -18.39
C GLY A 107 -12.23 -21.19 -19.78
N VAL A 108 -11.92 -19.92 -20.01
CA VAL A 108 -12.07 -19.26 -21.32
C VAL A 108 -10.71 -19.19 -22.01
N ASN A 109 -10.49 -20.08 -22.98
CA ASN A 109 -9.23 -20.12 -23.73
C ASN A 109 -9.06 -18.98 -24.72
N THR A 110 -10.19 -18.45 -25.23
CA THR A 110 -10.19 -17.34 -26.17
C THR A 110 -11.40 -16.43 -25.91
N ARG A 111 -11.21 -15.11 -26.08
CA ARG A 111 -12.27 -14.12 -25.97
C ARG A 111 -12.24 -13.19 -27.17
N TRP A 112 -13.40 -12.98 -27.79
CA TRP A 112 -13.58 -11.98 -28.83
C TRP A 112 -13.67 -10.58 -28.21
N VAL A 113 -12.90 -9.64 -28.76
CA VAL A 113 -12.96 -8.22 -28.41
C VAL A 113 -13.32 -7.43 -29.65
N PRO A 114 -14.54 -6.80 -29.70
CA PRO A 114 -14.96 -6.03 -30.86
C PRO A 114 -14.17 -4.71 -30.95
N GLY A 115 -13.79 -4.34 -32.17
CA GLY A 115 -13.01 -3.13 -32.42
C GLY A 115 -12.29 -3.16 -33.76
N TYR A 116 -11.36 -2.24 -33.94
CA TYR A 116 -10.54 -2.16 -35.16
C TYR A 116 -9.10 -1.75 -34.85
N TRP A 117 -8.21 -1.95 -35.78
CA TRP A 117 -6.83 -1.54 -35.71
C TRP A 117 -6.64 -0.17 -36.36
N ASP A 118 -6.10 0.79 -35.60
CA ASP A 118 -5.62 2.07 -36.10
C ASP A 118 -4.07 2.04 -36.07
N GLY A 119 -3.52 1.69 -37.22
CA GLY A 119 -2.10 1.39 -37.29
C GLY A 119 -1.72 0.17 -36.42
N GLN A 120 -0.89 0.40 -35.39
CA GLN A 120 -0.47 -0.63 -34.45
C GLN A 120 -1.31 -0.66 -33.16
N ARG A 121 -2.27 0.26 -33.01
CA ARG A 121 -3.11 0.38 -31.84
C ARG A 121 -4.48 -0.24 -32.08
N PHE A 122 -4.90 -1.15 -31.20
CA PHE A 122 -6.27 -1.66 -31.20
C PHE A 122 -7.22 -0.68 -30.51
N VAL A 123 -8.31 -0.29 -31.19
CA VAL A 123 -9.34 0.57 -30.66
C VAL A 123 -10.58 -0.27 -30.38
N TYR A 124 -10.93 -0.39 -29.10
CA TYR A 124 -12.15 -1.06 -28.66
C TYR A 124 -13.38 -0.31 -29.10
N GLN A 125 -14.32 -0.99 -29.77
CA GLN A 125 -15.60 -0.44 -30.21
C GLN A 125 -16.72 -1.46 -30.00
N PRO A 126 -17.57 -1.27 -28.97
CA PRO A 126 -18.71 -2.14 -28.73
C PRO A 126 -19.62 -2.25 -29.96
N GLY A 127 -20.04 -3.46 -30.30
CA GLY A 127 -20.91 -3.72 -31.46
C GLY A 127 -20.22 -3.73 -32.82
N SER A 128 -18.90 -3.51 -32.89
CA SER A 128 -18.13 -3.68 -34.12
C SER A 128 -18.20 -5.13 -34.64
N LYS A 129 -18.35 -5.30 -35.95
CA LYS A 129 -18.29 -6.61 -36.63
C LYS A 129 -16.84 -7.08 -36.78
N THR A 130 -15.89 -6.18 -36.73
CA THR A 130 -14.45 -6.47 -36.70
C THR A 130 -13.96 -6.54 -35.27
N GLY A 131 -12.80 -7.15 -35.04
CA GLY A 131 -12.24 -7.26 -33.68
C GLY A 131 -10.98 -8.13 -33.64
N MET A 132 -10.57 -8.50 -32.46
CA MET A 132 -9.45 -9.44 -32.27
C MET A 132 -9.85 -10.56 -31.31
N LEU A 133 -9.20 -11.71 -31.51
CA LEU A 133 -9.32 -12.88 -30.66
C LEU A 133 -8.20 -12.88 -29.64
N LEU A 134 -8.51 -12.61 -28.38
CA LEU A 134 -7.56 -12.71 -27.28
C LEU A 134 -7.44 -14.16 -26.82
N LYS A 135 -6.24 -14.72 -26.94
CA LYS A 135 -5.92 -16.04 -26.38
C LYS A 135 -5.62 -15.91 -24.89
N GLN A 136 -5.90 -16.98 -24.16
CA GLN A 136 -5.55 -17.05 -22.74
C GLN A 136 -4.04 -16.90 -22.57
N LYS A 137 -3.66 -15.99 -21.69
CA LYS A 137 -2.28 -15.70 -21.34
C LYS A 137 -2.20 -15.27 -19.89
N TRP A 138 -1.17 -15.69 -19.20
CA TRP A 138 -0.82 -15.12 -17.90
C TRP A 138 -0.17 -13.76 -18.10
N ILE A 139 -0.63 -12.78 -17.33
CA ILE A 139 -0.03 -11.45 -17.23
C ILE A 139 0.71 -11.41 -15.90
N GLU A 140 2.02 -11.30 -15.96
CA GLU A 140 2.86 -11.23 -14.75
C GLU A 140 2.52 -10.04 -13.91
N GLY A 141 2.55 -10.23 -12.59
CA GLY A 141 2.40 -9.15 -11.62
C GLY A 141 3.65 -8.28 -11.55
N SER A 142 3.46 -7.06 -11.14
CA SER A 142 4.57 -6.11 -10.97
C SER A 142 5.17 -6.14 -9.57
N HIS A 143 4.52 -6.81 -8.61
CA HIS A 143 4.94 -6.96 -7.20
C HIS A 143 5.22 -5.63 -6.48
N TYR A 144 4.65 -4.53 -6.97
CA TYR A 144 4.90 -3.18 -6.48
C TYR A 144 4.63 -3.03 -4.98
N PHE A 145 3.58 -3.69 -4.49
CA PHE A 145 3.18 -3.62 -3.09
C PHE A 145 4.07 -4.49 -2.21
N ASP A 146 4.39 -5.69 -2.69
CA ASP A 146 5.28 -6.62 -1.97
C ASP A 146 6.70 -6.05 -1.83
N ASP A 147 7.20 -5.35 -2.87
CA ASP A 147 8.50 -4.68 -2.81
C ASP A 147 8.51 -3.52 -1.82
N ALA A 148 7.42 -2.73 -1.75
CA ALA A 148 7.27 -1.69 -0.74
C ALA A 148 7.20 -2.25 0.68
N ILE A 149 6.51 -3.37 0.90
CA ILE A 149 6.49 -4.07 2.20
C ILE A 149 7.90 -4.49 2.60
N ARG A 150 8.63 -5.18 1.73
CA ARG A 150 10.02 -5.63 2.01
C ARG A 150 10.95 -4.47 2.34
N LEU A 151 10.78 -3.35 1.65
CA LEU A 151 11.55 -2.15 1.94
C LEU A 151 11.21 -1.60 3.33
N MET A 152 9.92 -1.48 3.65
CA MET A 152 9.44 -1.00 4.94
C MET A 152 9.90 -1.91 6.09
N GLU A 153 9.75 -3.23 5.97
CA GLU A 153 10.20 -4.20 6.98
C GLU A 153 11.69 -4.06 7.31
N ARG A 154 12.51 -3.72 6.33
CA ARG A 154 13.94 -3.50 6.51
C ARG A 154 14.26 -2.18 7.20
N MET A 155 13.48 -1.12 6.93
CA MET A 155 13.76 0.23 7.40
C MET A 155 13.05 0.57 8.73
N ALA A 156 11.87 0.00 8.96
CA ALA A 156 11.04 0.33 10.12
C ALA A 156 11.75 0.15 11.47
N PRO A 157 12.54 -0.92 11.73
CA PRO A 157 13.22 -1.10 13.00
C PRO A 157 14.17 0.05 13.34
N GLU A 158 14.98 0.50 12.39
CA GLU A 158 15.92 1.61 12.59
C GLU A 158 15.19 2.95 12.83
N PHE A 159 14.09 3.18 12.11
CA PHE A 159 13.25 4.35 12.35
C PHE A 159 12.63 4.34 13.74
N MET A 160 12.11 3.19 14.17
CA MET A 160 11.51 3.04 15.50
C MET A 160 12.54 3.25 16.61
N GLU A 161 13.71 2.64 16.49
CA GLU A 161 14.81 2.78 17.46
C GLU A 161 15.22 4.23 17.63
N ARG A 162 15.47 4.95 16.53
CA ARG A 162 15.82 6.38 16.57
C ARG A 162 14.74 7.23 17.23
N LYS A 163 13.47 6.98 16.94
CA LYS A 163 12.36 7.72 17.55
C LYS A 163 12.19 7.41 19.02
N MET A 164 12.37 6.17 19.43
CA MET A 164 12.36 5.77 20.83
C MET A 164 13.51 6.46 21.62
N GLN A 165 14.71 6.47 21.06
CA GLN A 165 15.83 7.17 21.68
C GLN A 165 15.57 8.66 21.84
N GLN A 166 15.11 9.35 20.77
CA GLN A 166 14.75 10.77 20.84
C GLN A 166 13.71 11.06 21.92
N TRP A 167 12.68 10.19 22.01
CA TRP A 167 11.64 10.36 23.02
C TRP A 167 12.20 10.14 24.43
N LEU A 168 13.01 9.11 24.65
CA LEU A 168 13.65 8.85 25.95
C LEU A 168 14.54 10.01 26.37
N GLU A 169 15.36 10.53 25.48
CA GLU A 169 16.21 11.70 25.74
C GLU A 169 15.38 12.93 26.10
N GLN A 170 14.28 13.18 25.39
CA GLN A 170 13.42 14.33 25.64
C GLN A 170 12.70 14.26 26.99
N TYR A 171 12.15 13.11 27.37
CA TYR A 171 11.28 12.98 28.55
C TYR A 171 11.97 12.42 29.79
N PHE A 172 13.19 11.92 29.68
CA PHE A 172 13.97 11.38 30.77
C PHE A 172 15.36 12.00 30.90
N SER A 173 15.59 13.15 30.23
CA SER A 173 16.87 13.88 30.31
C SER A 173 17.25 14.27 31.74
N ASP A 174 16.25 14.44 32.63
CA ASP A 174 16.47 14.78 34.04
C ASP A 174 16.92 13.58 34.90
N PHE A 175 16.97 12.38 34.33
CA PHE A 175 17.35 11.13 35.00
C PHE A 175 18.63 10.50 34.47
N ILE A 176 19.23 11.09 33.42
CA ILE A 176 20.50 10.70 32.84
C ILE A 176 21.56 11.76 33.15
#